data_63b6ecff5913f5850b8925f70a7045f9
#
_entry.id   63b6ecff5913f5850b8925f70a7045f9
#
_cell.length_a   1.000
_cell.length_b   1.000
_cell.length_c   1.000
_cell.angle_alpha   90.00
_cell.angle_beta   90.00
_cell.angle_gamma   90.00
#
_symmetry.space_group_name_H-M   'P 1'
#
loop_
_entity.id
_entity.type
_entity.pdbx_description
1 polymer ?
#
loop_
_entity_poly.entity_id
_entity_poly.type
_entity_poly.pdbx_seq_one_letter_code
_entity_poly.pdbx_strand_id
1 'polypeptide(L)'
;GKWKVNLFNNSQKDETTSFKGCELTFTPAGKIIILKNGKQYTGNWAEDEILKRVTINLQTNDPYLSKLNNYWEISTVGKTGLSFKNTSGPLKSSLQITSM
;
A
#
# COMPACT_ATOMS: atom_id res chain seq x y z
N GLY A 1 5.72 5.81 -11.41
CA GLY A 1 6.53 4.60 -11.38
C GLY A 1 5.80 3.40 -10.81
N LYS A 2 6.41 2.27 -10.98
CA LYS A 2 5.90 1.00 -10.47
C LYS A 2 6.59 0.65 -9.16
N TRP A 3 5.83 0.04 -8.26
CA TRP A 3 6.30 -0.33 -6.94
C TRP A 3 5.91 -1.78 -6.65
N LYS A 4 6.66 -2.42 -5.77
CA LYS A 4 6.31 -3.76 -5.24
C LYS A 4 6.25 -3.70 -3.73
N VAL A 5 5.45 -4.58 -3.13
CA VAL A 5 5.39 -4.71 -1.68
C VAL A 5 6.62 -5.48 -1.21
N ASN A 6 7.41 -4.85 -0.35
CA ASN A 6 8.60 -5.44 0.22
C ASN A 6 8.33 -6.04 1.60
N LEU A 7 7.42 -5.44 2.35
CA LEU A 7 7.01 -5.92 3.66
C LEU A 7 5.56 -5.52 3.92
N PHE A 8 4.77 -6.44 4.42
CA PHE A 8 3.44 -6.15 4.95
C PHE A 8 3.19 -6.94 6.22
N ASN A 9 3.14 -6.24 7.34
CA ASN A 9 2.78 -6.80 8.64
C ASN A 9 1.41 -6.30 9.05
N ASN A 10 0.56 -7.22 9.49
CA ASN A 10 -0.78 -6.90 9.96
C ASN A 10 -0.96 -7.56 11.33
N SER A 11 -1.07 -6.74 12.38
CA SER A 11 -1.22 -7.22 13.76
C SER A 11 -0.12 -8.19 14.17
N GLN A 12 1.14 -7.84 13.93
CA GLN A 12 2.32 -8.65 14.24
C GLN A 12 2.45 -9.92 13.39
N LYS A 13 1.59 -10.08 12.38
CA LYS A 13 1.68 -11.18 11.44
C LYS A 13 2.25 -10.71 10.13
N ASP A 14 3.31 -11.39 9.66
CA ASP A 14 3.92 -11.10 8.37
C ASP A 14 3.08 -11.72 7.26
N GLU A 15 2.47 -10.88 6.45
CA GLU A 15 1.64 -11.28 5.31
C GLU A 15 2.26 -10.87 3.97
N THR A 16 3.55 -10.61 3.96
CA THR A 16 4.26 -10.15 2.76
C THR A 16 4.09 -11.10 1.57
N THR A 17 4.10 -12.40 1.82
CA THR A 17 3.96 -13.40 0.75
C THR A 17 2.62 -13.30 0.02
N SER A 18 1.59 -12.78 0.67
CA SER A 18 0.27 -12.59 0.04
C SER A 18 0.29 -11.51 -1.02
N PHE A 19 1.32 -10.67 -1.04
CA PHE A 19 1.50 -9.59 -2.01
C PHE A 19 2.61 -9.88 -3.02
N LYS A 20 3.14 -11.10 -3.02
CA LYS A 20 4.16 -11.51 -3.97
C LYS A 20 3.60 -11.44 -5.39
N GLY A 21 4.36 -10.82 -6.30
CA GLY A 21 3.93 -10.65 -7.69
C GLY A 21 2.98 -9.49 -7.90
N CYS A 22 2.73 -8.67 -6.89
CA CYS A 22 1.93 -7.46 -7.04
C CYS A 22 2.78 -6.31 -7.55
N GLU A 23 2.28 -5.60 -8.56
CA GLU A 23 2.85 -4.33 -9.01
C GLU A 23 1.86 -3.22 -8.70
N LEU A 24 2.34 -2.17 -8.04
CA LEU A 24 1.53 -1.02 -7.70
C LEU A 24 1.97 0.18 -8.53
N THR A 25 1.00 0.89 -9.11
CA THR A 25 1.26 2.14 -9.83
C THR A 25 0.40 3.24 -9.24
N PHE A 26 1.04 4.32 -8.80
CA PHE A 26 0.35 5.52 -8.33
C PHE A 26 0.43 6.56 -9.43
N THR A 27 -0.72 7.02 -9.93
CA THR A 27 -0.74 8.02 -10.99
C THR A 27 -0.88 9.42 -10.39
N PRO A 28 -0.35 10.46 -11.04
CA PRO A 28 -0.53 11.84 -10.57
C PRO A 28 -2.00 12.27 -10.53
N ALA A 29 -2.86 11.59 -11.28
CA ALA A 29 -4.30 11.89 -11.29
C ALA A 29 -5.06 11.32 -10.10
N GLY A 30 -4.36 10.70 -9.13
CA GLY A 30 -4.99 10.15 -7.93
C GLY A 30 -5.54 8.75 -8.10
N LYS A 31 -5.06 8.00 -9.07
CA LYS A 31 -5.45 6.61 -9.27
C LYS A 31 -4.36 5.67 -8.83
N ILE A 32 -4.76 4.54 -8.24
CA ILE A 32 -3.86 3.44 -7.95
C ILE A 32 -4.28 2.25 -8.80
N ILE A 33 -3.29 1.60 -9.40
CA ILE A 33 -3.49 0.41 -10.24
C ILE A 33 -2.63 -0.69 -9.65
N ILE A 34 -3.23 -1.85 -9.37
CA ILE A 34 -2.51 -3.00 -8.87
C ILE A 34 -2.67 -4.16 -9.85
N LEU A 35 -1.55 -4.70 -10.27
CA LEU A 35 -1.52 -5.89 -11.10
C LEU A 35 -1.07 -7.05 -10.22
N LYS A 36 -1.93 -8.06 -10.06
CA LYS A 36 -1.66 -9.25 -9.25
C LYS A 36 -2.04 -10.49 -10.03
N ASN A 37 -1.06 -11.36 -10.32
CA ASN A 37 -1.26 -12.61 -11.02
C ASN A 37 -2.02 -12.45 -12.35
N GLY A 38 -1.69 -11.39 -13.09
CA GLY A 38 -2.33 -11.09 -14.37
C GLY A 38 -3.68 -10.39 -14.27
N LYS A 39 -4.19 -10.17 -13.07
CA LYS A 39 -5.46 -9.48 -12.87
C LYS A 39 -5.22 -8.06 -12.37
N GLN A 40 -5.96 -7.11 -12.95
CA GLN A 40 -5.81 -5.69 -12.63
C GLN A 40 -6.91 -5.22 -11.69
N TYR A 41 -6.50 -4.48 -10.68
CA TYR A 41 -7.40 -3.83 -9.72
C TYR A 41 -7.12 -2.33 -9.74
N THR A 42 -8.17 -1.53 -9.61
CA THR A 42 -8.02 -0.07 -9.63
C THR A 42 -8.70 0.55 -8.43
N GLY A 43 -8.28 1.76 -8.11
CA GLY A 43 -8.86 2.53 -7.03
C GLY A 43 -8.33 3.96 -7.06
N ASN A 44 -8.45 4.63 -5.93
CA ASN A 44 -8.01 6.01 -5.77
C ASN A 44 -7.00 6.10 -4.62
N TRP A 45 -6.10 7.05 -4.73
CA TRP A 45 -5.21 7.40 -3.62
C TRP A 45 -5.14 8.91 -3.48
N ALA A 46 -4.85 9.36 -2.28
CA ALA A 46 -4.67 10.77 -2.00
C ALA A 46 -3.59 10.95 -0.94
N GLU A 47 -2.84 12.04 -1.05
CA GLU A 47 -1.82 12.38 -0.08
C GLU A 47 -2.23 13.63 0.69
N ASP A 48 -2.12 13.57 2.01
CA ASP A 48 -2.25 14.73 2.88
C ASP A 48 -0.84 15.12 3.33
N GLU A 49 -0.31 16.20 2.77
CA GLU A 49 1.04 16.66 3.05
C GLU A 49 1.21 17.19 4.47
N ILE A 50 0.15 17.74 5.02
CA ILE A 50 0.18 18.30 6.39
C ILE A 50 0.27 17.18 7.42
N LEU A 51 -0.56 16.16 7.28
CA LEU A 51 -0.61 15.03 8.21
C LEU A 51 0.38 13.92 7.85
N LYS A 52 1.08 14.04 6.71
CA LYS A 52 2.01 13.02 6.21
C LYS A 52 1.33 11.66 6.06
N ARG A 53 0.18 11.65 5.42
CA ARG A 53 -0.64 10.45 5.22
C ARG A 53 -0.93 10.21 3.75
N VAL A 54 -1.05 8.92 3.42
CA VAL A 54 -1.56 8.47 2.13
C VAL A 54 -2.81 7.64 2.40
N THR A 55 -3.90 7.96 1.71
CA THR A 55 -5.14 7.18 1.79
C THR A 55 -5.28 6.37 0.53
N ILE A 56 -5.59 5.09 0.68
CA ILE A 56 -5.79 4.16 -0.44
C ILE A 56 -7.21 3.62 -0.37
N ASN A 57 -7.90 3.63 -1.50
CA ASN A 57 -9.25 3.09 -1.63
C ASN A 57 -9.35 2.28 -2.92
N LEU A 58 -9.24 0.95 -2.79
CA LEU A 58 -9.29 0.01 -3.89
C LEU A 58 -10.68 -0.58 -4.03
N GLN A 59 -11.10 -0.82 -5.26
CA GLN A 59 -12.30 -1.59 -5.58
C GLN A 59 -11.90 -3.04 -5.78
N THR A 60 -12.05 -3.87 -4.76
CA THR A 60 -11.58 -5.26 -4.82
C THR A 60 -12.34 -6.16 -3.86
N ASN A 61 -12.49 -7.43 -4.27
CA ASN A 61 -12.97 -8.51 -3.41
C ASN A 61 -11.80 -9.35 -2.87
N ASP A 62 -10.56 -9.04 -3.26
CA ASP A 62 -9.39 -9.77 -2.79
C ASP A 62 -9.20 -9.47 -1.30
N PRO A 63 -9.17 -10.50 -0.41
CA PRO A 63 -9.09 -10.27 1.03
C PRO A 63 -7.76 -9.68 1.48
N TYR A 64 -6.69 -9.85 0.70
CA TYR A 64 -5.39 -9.26 1.04
C TYR A 64 -5.26 -7.85 0.51
N LEU A 65 -5.64 -7.61 -0.75
CA LEU A 65 -5.59 -6.27 -1.32
C LEU A 65 -6.50 -5.29 -0.57
N SER A 66 -7.64 -5.76 -0.07
CA SER A 66 -8.56 -4.92 0.69
C SER A 66 -7.93 -4.40 1.98
N LYS A 67 -6.90 -5.05 2.49
CA LYS A 67 -6.18 -4.59 3.69
C LYS A 67 -5.35 -3.35 3.44
N LEU A 68 -5.12 -2.99 2.18
CA LEU A 68 -4.47 -1.73 1.81
C LEU A 68 -5.44 -0.55 1.87
N ASN A 69 -6.76 -0.80 1.93
CA ASN A 69 -7.79 0.23 2.04
C ASN A 69 -7.78 0.85 3.43
N ASN A 70 -6.95 1.88 3.58
CA ASN A 70 -6.76 2.54 4.86
C ASN A 70 -6.01 3.84 4.62
N TYR A 71 -5.76 4.60 5.67
CA TYR A 71 -4.78 5.65 5.61
C TYR A 71 -3.46 5.12 6.16
N TRP A 72 -2.37 5.60 5.59
CA TRP A 72 -1.03 5.17 5.93
C TRP A 72 -0.17 6.37 6.27
N GLU A 73 0.38 6.40 7.48
CA GLU A 73 1.30 7.44 7.87
C GLU A 73 2.68 7.14 7.27
N ILE A 74 3.27 8.15 6.63
CA ILE A 74 4.61 8.00 6.05
C ILE A 74 5.62 8.02 7.18
N SER A 75 6.36 6.91 7.38
CA SER A 75 7.39 6.85 8.41
C SER A 75 8.78 7.14 7.87
N THR A 76 9.08 6.67 6.65
CA THR A 76 10.42 6.84 6.06
C THR A 76 10.29 7.01 4.57
N VAL A 77 11.04 7.95 4.02
CA VAL A 77 11.16 8.16 2.58
C VAL A 77 12.61 7.95 2.18
N GLY A 78 12.85 6.94 1.33
CA GLY A 78 14.16 6.67 0.76
C GLY A 78 14.17 6.87 -0.75
N LYS A 79 15.33 6.73 -1.38
CA LYS A 79 15.47 6.89 -2.83
C LYS A 79 14.69 5.82 -3.59
N THR A 80 14.63 4.61 -3.08
CA THR A 80 14.02 3.47 -3.75
C THR A 80 12.92 2.82 -2.95
N GLY A 81 12.59 3.35 -1.79
CA GLY A 81 11.61 2.73 -0.92
C GLY A 81 10.87 3.72 -0.04
N LEU A 82 9.66 3.33 0.32
CA LEU A 82 8.80 4.08 1.23
C LEU A 82 8.31 3.14 2.31
N SER A 83 8.28 3.63 3.55
CA SER A 83 7.73 2.89 4.68
C SER A 83 6.53 3.63 5.24
N PHE A 84 5.47 2.87 5.50
CA PHE A 84 4.22 3.38 6.03
C PHE A 84 3.80 2.59 7.25
N LYS A 85 3.00 3.21 8.10
CA LYS A 85 2.38 2.51 9.23
C LYS A 85 0.97 3.01 9.45
N ASN A 86 0.12 2.14 9.96
CA ASN A 86 -1.20 2.50 10.46
C ASN A 86 -1.27 2.10 11.92
N THR A 87 -1.45 3.08 12.81
CA THR A 87 -1.48 2.88 14.25
C THR A 87 -2.85 3.17 14.85
N SER A 88 -3.85 3.45 14.02
CA SER A 88 -5.21 3.67 14.51
C SER A 88 -5.86 2.34 14.87
N GLY A 89 -6.49 2.28 16.04
CA GLY A 89 -7.16 1.10 16.52
C GLY A 89 -6.21 0.07 17.13
N PRO A 90 -6.74 -1.09 17.53
CA PRO A 90 -5.95 -2.13 18.20
C PRO A 90 -5.03 -2.91 17.26
N LEU A 91 -5.32 -2.90 15.96
CA LEU A 91 -4.56 -3.64 14.95
C LEU A 91 -3.59 -2.68 14.25
N LYS A 92 -2.32 -2.86 14.54
CA LYS A 92 -1.26 -2.04 13.93
C LYS A 92 -0.74 -2.72 12.68
N SER A 93 -0.52 -1.94 11.61
CA SER A 93 -0.02 -2.45 10.34
C SER A 93 1.19 -1.66 9.89
N SER A 94 2.10 -2.34 9.20
CA SER A 94 3.28 -1.73 8.57
C SER A 94 3.35 -2.16 7.11
N LEU A 95 3.69 -1.23 6.24
CA LEU A 95 3.81 -1.47 4.81
C LEU A 95 5.10 -0.84 4.31
N GLN A 96 5.90 -1.61 3.59
CA GLN A 96 7.06 -1.09 2.88
C GLN A 96 6.93 -1.42 1.40
N ILE A 97 7.14 -0.42 0.56
CA ILE A 97 7.14 -0.60 -0.89
C ILE A 97 8.49 -0.15 -1.44
N THR A 98 8.91 -0.81 -2.49
CA THR A 98 10.19 -0.56 -3.14
C THR A 98 9.94 -0.29 -4.62
N SER A 99 10.64 0.69 -5.20
CA SER A 99 10.50 1.00 -6.63
C SER A 99 11.06 -0.15 -7.45
N MET A 100 10.40 -0.41 -8.56
CA MET A 100 10.80 -1.46 -9.49
C MET A 100 11.70 -0.89 -10.58
#